data_182358f51f7ec531e4cd3adf00872979
#
_entry.id   182358f51f7ec531e4cd3adf00872979
#
_cell.length_a   1.000
_cell.length_b   1.000
_cell.length_c   1.000
_cell.angle_alpha   90.00
_cell.angle_beta   90.00
_cell.angle_gamma   90.00
#
_symmetry.space_group_name_H-M   'P 1'
#
loop_
_entity.id
_entity.type
_entity.pdbx_description
1 polymer ?
#
loop_
_entity_poly.entity_id
_entity_poly.type
_entity_poly.pdbx_seq_one_letter_code
_entity_poly.pdbx_strand_id
1 'polypeptide(L)'
;MTPSVRWAFGSFFFLYFAYVGLVSPYASLFFVDQGFNAIQISVLMSMLQITRIIGPFSWGWLSDYLSNRIGIIRFCACLASVTFLAIFYLHSYIAFFVWMFVLHTILSSLMPLGESATVHALYKDNSFDKRYGRLRLWGSLGFIAMVLFAGELFQRKSIELYPIVGSVVLLLLAMVTFRLHEPKVQRHRMVKGELLSVLLNPDVRWFLVSGFFMIFAHAALYVFYSLYLTKLGYNKFQIGLFWALGVSAEVIFFYFQSKVLSRLQPEIVLQASFGVGVLRFILIAFFPLTWVLIIAQVMHAGTFAAHHSAATKLLQRWFTGPLQARGQALMATVSYGLGGTLGGLCSGWIWDLAQPRDVFVMSAFACGLAGMAIQKLRPQDPVHKPIASH
;
A
#
# COMPACT_ATOMS: atom_id res chain seq x y z
N MET A 1 -16.51 -15.39 -16.00
CA MET A 1 -15.92 -15.87 -14.75
C MET A 1 -16.97 -16.62 -13.96
N THR A 2 -16.72 -17.88 -13.58
CA THR A 2 -17.66 -18.66 -12.77
C THR A 2 -17.78 -18.13 -11.34
N PRO A 3 -18.87 -18.37 -10.61
CA PRO A 3 -19.02 -17.96 -9.22
C PRO A 3 -17.85 -18.45 -8.33
N SER A 4 -17.40 -19.69 -8.50
CA SER A 4 -16.28 -20.29 -7.75
C SER A 4 -14.96 -19.51 -7.92
N VAL A 5 -14.64 -19.09 -9.14
CA VAL A 5 -13.41 -18.29 -9.41
C VAL A 5 -13.51 -16.90 -8.79
N ARG A 6 -14.70 -16.27 -8.80
CA ARG A 6 -14.90 -14.96 -8.12
C ARG A 6 -14.69 -15.06 -6.61
N TRP A 7 -15.21 -16.11 -5.99
CA TRP A 7 -15.00 -16.35 -4.56
C TRP A 7 -13.52 -16.61 -4.23
N ALA A 8 -12.80 -17.35 -5.07
CA ALA A 8 -11.39 -17.63 -4.85
C ALA A 8 -10.54 -16.35 -4.86
N PHE A 9 -10.70 -15.47 -5.87
CA PHE A 9 -10.00 -14.19 -5.90
C PHE A 9 -10.48 -13.22 -4.81
N GLY A 10 -11.77 -13.16 -4.52
CA GLY A 10 -12.31 -12.36 -3.41
C GLY A 10 -11.72 -12.78 -2.07
N SER A 11 -11.68 -14.07 -1.77
CA SER A 11 -11.06 -14.60 -0.55
C SER A 11 -9.56 -14.36 -0.50
N PHE A 12 -8.86 -14.43 -1.64
CA PHE A 12 -7.43 -14.08 -1.72
C PHE A 12 -7.18 -12.62 -1.34
N PHE A 13 -7.92 -11.66 -1.90
CA PHE A 13 -7.80 -10.26 -1.53
C PHE A 13 -8.19 -10.01 -0.08
N PHE A 14 -9.27 -10.63 0.39
CA PHE A 14 -9.72 -10.53 1.78
C PHE A 14 -8.60 -10.93 2.75
N LEU A 15 -8.01 -12.12 2.57
CA LEU A 15 -6.98 -12.63 3.49
C LEU A 15 -5.64 -11.91 3.36
N TYR A 16 -5.23 -11.53 2.14
CA TYR A 16 -4.04 -10.72 1.95
C TYR A 16 -4.15 -9.39 2.70
N PHE A 17 -5.28 -8.69 2.56
CA PHE A 17 -5.50 -7.43 3.26
C PHE A 17 -5.87 -7.59 4.73
N ALA A 18 -6.37 -8.74 5.16
CA ALA A 18 -6.45 -9.08 6.57
C ALA A 18 -5.03 -9.16 7.18
N TYR A 19 -4.06 -9.78 6.50
CA TYR A 19 -2.66 -9.73 6.93
C TYR A 19 -2.13 -8.29 6.99
N VAL A 20 -2.39 -7.47 5.99
CA VAL A 20 -2.02 -6.04 6.01
C VAL A 20 -2.68 -5.30 7.17
N GLY A 21 -3.96 -5.60 7.47
CA GLY A 21 -4.70 -5.04 8.59
C GLY A 21 -4.19 -5.51 9.97
N LEU A 22 -3.53 -6.66 10.04
CA LEU A 22 -2.81 -7.09 11.24
C LEU A 22 -1.48 -6.32 11.40
N VAL A 23 -0.68 -6.25 10.31
CA VAL A 23 0.67 -5.68 10.35
C VAL A 23 0.64 -4.16 10.52
N SER A 24 -0.16 -3.43 9.75
CA SER A 24 -0.12 -1.96 9.72
C SER A 24 -0.40 -1.33 11.10
N PRO A 25 -1.47 -1.69 11.84
CA PRO A 25 -1.72 -1.10 13.15
C PRO A 25 -0.93 -1.76 14.29
N TYR A 26 -0.64 -3.06 14.22
CA TYR A 26 -0.26 -3.82 15.41
C TYR A 26 1.18 -4.33 15.40
N ALA A 27 1.89 -4.38 14.27
CA ALA A 27 3.28 -4.84 14.26
C ALA A 27 4.20 -3.93 15.06
N SER A 28 4.06 -2.60 14.94
CA SER A 28 4.85 -1.66 15.74
C SER A 28 4.58 -1.80 17.24
N LEU A 29 3.32 -2.05 17.63
CA LEU A 29 2.95 -2.31 19.04
C LEU A 29 3.56 -3.63 19.54
N PHE A 30 3.53 -4.68 18.72
CA PHE A 30 4.19 -5.95 19.02
C PHE A 30 5.70 -5.79 19.17
N PHE A 31 6.36 -5.01 18.31
CA PHE A 31 7.80 -4.77 18.42
C PHE A 31 8.18 -3.97 19.66
N VAL A 32 7.33 -3.02 20.12
CA VAL A 32 7.50 -2.38 21.44
C VAL A 32 7.43 -3.40 22.57
N ASP A 33 6.49 -4.33 22.52
CA ASP A 33 6.34 -5.42 23.49
C ASP A 33 7.56 -6.34 23.52
N GLN A 34 8.24 -6.52 22.38
CA GLN A 34 9.53 -7.23 22.30
C GLN A 34 10.73 -6.41 22.78
N GLY A 35 10.53 -5.19 23.28
CA GLY A 35 11.56 -4.31 23.83
C GLY A 35 12.36 -3.52 22.81
N PHE A 36 11.92 -3.42 21.55
CA PHE A 36 12.62 -2.65 20.51
C PHE A 36 12.36 -1.15 20.65
N ASN A 37 13.41 -0.36 20.42
CA ASN A 37 13.32 1.11 20.39
C ASN A 37 12.74 1.63 19.07
N ALA A 38 12.46 2.94 18.99
CA ALA A 38 11.80 3.55 17.84
C ALA A 38 12.62 3.40 16.54
N ILE A 39 13.94 3.52 16.58
CA ILE A 39 14.80 3.35 15.41
C ILE A 39 14.73 1.91 14.92
N GLN A 40 14.83 0.94 15.82
CA GLN A 40 14.71 -0.49 15.48
C GLN A 40 13.37 -0.82 14.84
N ILE A 41 12.28 -0.31 15.42
CA ILE A 41 10.92 -0.49 14.88
C ILE A 41 10.80 0.14 13.50
N SER A 42 11.33 1.35 13.30
CA SER A 42 11.26 2.03 12.00
C SER A 42 12.01 1.26 10.91
N VAL A 43 13.15 0.66 11.24
CA VAL A 43 13.90 -0.20 10.31
C VAL A 43 13.11 -1.46 9.99
N LEU A 44 12.56 -2.17 10.98
CA LEU A 44 11.75 -3.37 10.75
C LEU A 44 10.51 -3.07 9.90
N MET A 45 9.77 -2.01 10.20
CA MET A 45 8.60 -1.61 9.44
C MET A 45 8.94 -1.12 8.02
N SER A 46 10.12 -0.55 7.82
CA SER A 46 10.61 -0.13 6.49
C SER A 46 10.93 -1.33 5.58
N MET A 47 11.11 -2.54 6.12
CA MET A 47 11.30 -3.76 5.31
C MET A 47 10.09 -4.03 4.40
N LEU A 48 8.88 -3.66 4.82
CA LEU A 48 7.68 -3.77 3.98
C LEU A 48 7.79 -2.91 2.71
N GLN A 49 8.49 -1.80 2.78
CA GLN A 49 8.63 -0.86 1.68
C GLN A 49 9.87 -1.15 0.82
N ILE A 50 11.01 -1.44 1.44
CA ILE A 50 12.24 -1.72 0.70
C ILE A 50 12.12 -2.94 -0.19
N THR A 51 11.40 -3.98 0.27
CA THR A 51 11.15 -5.19 -0.52
C THR A 51 10.29 -4.94 -1.77
N ARG A 52 9.52 -3.84 -1.81
CA ARG A 52 8.78 -3.40 -3.02
C ARG A 52 9.68 -2.81 -4.10
N ILE A 53 10.94 -2.50 -3.81
CA ILE A 53 11.91 -2.05 -4.82
C ILE A 53 12.34 -3.22 -5.70
N ILE A 54 12.64 -4.35 -5.09
CA ILE A 54 13.24 -5.51 -5.79
C ILE A 54 12.21 -6.61 -6.08
N GLY A 55 11.35 -6.90 -5.09
CA GLY A 55 10.47 -8.05 -5.11
C GLY A 55 9.55 -8.16 -6.33
N PRO A 56 8.76 -7.13 -6.69
CA PRO A 56 7.85 -7.21 -7.82
C PRO A 56 8.55 -7.49 -9.16
N PHE A 57 9.75 -6.92 -9.36
CA PHE A 57 10.54 -7.17 -10.57
C PHE A 57 11.08 -8.59 -10.62
N SER A 58 11.66 -9.09 -9.53
CA SER A 58 12.23 -10.43 -9.45
C SER A 58 11.15 -11.50 -9.61
N TRP A 59 10.04 -11.37 -8.88
CA TRP A 59 8.93 -12.32 -8.94
C TRP A 59 8.15 -12.23 -10.26
N GLY A 60 7.99 -11.02 -10.81
CA GLY A 60 7.38 -10.81 -12.13
C GLY A 60 8.21 -11.50 -13.22
N TRP A 61 9.53 -11.27 -13.23
CA TRP A 61 10.44 -11.94 -14.16
C TRP A 61 10.39 -13.47 -14.04
N LEU A 62 10.43 -14.00 -12.81
CA LEU A 62 10.34 -15.44 -12.57
C LEU A 62 9.00 -16.02 -13.04
N SER A 63 7.91 -15.29 -12.82
CA SER A 63 6.55 -15.66 -13.28
C SER A 63 6.47 -15.75 -14.79
N ASP A 64 7.06 -14.79 -15.50
CA ASP A 64 7.09 -14.75 -16.94
C ASP A 64 8.01 -15.85 -17.51
N TYR A 65 9.15 -16.09 -16.88
CA TYR A 65 10.09 -17.14 -17.26
C TYR A 65 9.47 -18.53 -17.14
N LEU A 66 8.84 -18.84 -16.00
CA LEU A 66 8.20 -20.13 -15.76
C LEU A 66 6.83 -20.26 -16.44
N SER A 67 6.24 -19.14 -16.92
CA SER A 67 4.88 -19.10 -17.48
C SER A 67 3.83 -19.74 -16.56
N ASN A 68 4.02 -19.62 -15.23
CA ASN A 68 3.18 -20.23 -14.20
C ASN A 68 2.96 -19.28 -13.00
N ARG A 69 2.18 -18.22 -13.23
CA ARG A 69 1.90 -17.19 -12.24
C ARG A 69 1.21 -17.74 -10.98
N ILE A 70 0.19 -18.56 -11.16
CA ILE A 70 -0.54 -19.16 -10.04
C ILE A 70 0.35 -20.11 -9.23
N GLY A 71 1.23 -20.86 -9.88
CA GLY A 71 2.21 -21.70 -9.19
C GLY A 71 3.14 -20.89 -8.28
N ILE A 72 3.60 -19.73 -8.73
CA ILE A 72 4.44 -18.82 -7.91
C ILE A 72 3.63 -18.24 -6.76
N ILE A 73 2.39 -17.79 -6.99
CA ILE A 73 1.52 -17.31 -5.90
C ILE A 73 1.36 -18.37 -4.82
N ARG A 74 1.09 -19.63 -5.21
CA ARG A 74 0.96 -20.76 -4.26
C ARG A 74 2.26 -21.01 -3.50
N PHE A 75 3.37 -21.11 -4.23
CA PHE A 75 4.69 -21.32 -3.64
C PHE A 75 5.02 -20.22 -2.62
N CYS A 76 4.89 -18.95 -3.01
CA CYS A 76 5.19 -17.82 -2.14
C CYS A 76 4.23 -17.74 -0.93
N ALA A 77 2.95 -18.05 -1.10
CA ALA A 77 2.00 -18.04 0.01
C ALA A 77 2.31 -19.17 1.03
N CYS A 78 2.63 -20.37 0.56
CA CYS A 78 3.06 -21.47 1.43
C CYS A 78 4.38 -21.14 2.13
N LEU A 79 5.37 -20.63 1.38
CA LEU A 79 6.67 -20.28 1.92
C LEU A 79 6.55 -19.14 2.95
N ALA A 80 5.72 -18.12 2.69
CA ALA A 80 5.46 -17.04 3.65
C ALA A 80 4.81 -17.57 4.93
N SER A 81 3.84 -18.50 4.82
CA SER A 81 3.20 -19.14 5.97
C SER A 81 4.20 -19.90 6.83
N VAL A 82 5.10 -20.68 6.23
CA VAL A 82 6.17 -21.40 6.93
C VAL A 82 7.21 -20.44 7.54
N THR A 83 7.65 -19.45 6.74
CA THR A 83 8.63 -18.44 7.20
C THR A 83 8.07 -17.64 8.39
N PHE A 84 6.77 -17.35 8.40
CA PHE A 84 6.17 -16.61 9.50
C PHE A 84 6.25 -17.37 10.83
N LEU A 85 6.19 -18.70 10.84
CA LEU A 85 6.30 -19.51 12.06
C LEU A 85 7.63 -19.33 12.80
N ALA A 86 8.67 -18.86 12.12
CA ALA A 86 9.95 -18.57 12.78
C ALA A 86 9.80 -17.48 13.86
N ILE A 87 8.77 -16.62 13.81
CA ILE A 87 8.53 -15.55 14.80
C ILE A 87 8.45 -16.09 16.24
N PHE A 88 8.01 -17.33 16.44
CA PHE A 88 7.92 -17.96 17.77
C PHE A 88 9.28 -18.27 18.41
N TYR A 89 10.36 -18.25 17.63
CA TYR A 89 11.71 -18.61 18.05
C TYR A 89 12.71 -17.43 17.96
N LEU A 90 12.22 -16.23 17.58
CA LEU A 90 13.09 -15.06 17.44
C LEU A 90 13.25 -14.36 18.79
N HIS A 91 14.51 -14.13 19.19
CA HIS A 91 14.84 -13.48 20.46
C HIS A 91 15.78 -12.26 20.28
N SER A 92 16.32 -12.02 19.08
CA SER A 92 17.24 -10.91 18.85
C SER A 92 16.76 -10.01 17.73
N TYR A 93 17.12 -8.73 17.81
CA TYR A 93 16.79 -7.74 16.77
C TYR A 93 17.27 -8.16 15.38
N ILE A 94 18.49 -8.71 15.27
CA ILE A 94 19.06 -9.16 13.99
C ILE A 94 18.22 -10.30 13.41
N ALA A 95 17.75 -11.24 14.26
CA ALA A 95 16.89 -12.33 13.79
C ALA A 95 15.54 -11.80 13.27
N PHE A 96 14.91 -10.83 13.96
CA PHE A 96 13.71 -10.15 13.47
C PHE A 96 13.97 -9.38 12.18
N PHE A 97 15.10 -8.71 12.05
CA PHE A 97 15.47 -8.00 10.82
C PHE A 97 15.58 -8.93 9.62
N VAL A 98 16.33 -10.03 9.74
CA VAL A 98 16.47 -11.01 8.66
C VAL A 98 15.13 -11.65 8.33
N TRP A 99 14.37 -12.04 9.34
CA TRP A 99 13.03 -12.61 9.17
C TRP A 99 12.08 -11.66 8.45
N MET A 100 11.98 -10.40 8.87
CA MET A 100 11.14 -9.39 8.22
C MET A 100 11.54 -9.19 6.76
N PHE A 101 12.84 -9.11 6.48
CA PHE A 101 13.35 -8.95 5.11
C PHE A 101 12.96 -10.15 4.23
N VAL A 102 13.20 -11.37 4.69
CA VAL A 102 12.89 -12.60 3.94
C VAL A 102 11.38 -12.73 3.76
N LEU A 103 10.60 -12.61 4.82
CA LEU A 103 9.14 -12.72 4.79
C LEU A 103 8.53 -11.72 3.81
N HIS A 104 8.88 -10.43 3.91
CA HIS A 104 8.29 -9.40 3.06
C HIS A 104 8.80 -9.45 1.62
N THR A 105 10.01 -9.96 1.37
CA THR A 105 10.48 -10.27 0.02
C THR A 105 9.58 -11.33 -0.63
N ILE A 106 9.22 -12.38 0.09
CA ILE A 106 8.30 -13.41 -0.38
C ILE A 106 6.90 -12.83 -0.61
N LEU A 107 6.34 -12.11 0.38
CA LEU A 107 5.00 -11.53 0.33
C LEU A 107 4.86 -10.44 -0.74
N SER A 108 5.94 -9.77 -1.14
CA SER A 108 5.93 -8.73 -2.18
C SER A 108 5.51 -9.25 -3.56
N SER A 109 5.55 -10.58 -3.79
CA SER A 109 5.08 -11.26 -4.98
C SER A 109 3.55 -11.30 -5.09
N LEU A 110 2.86 -11.47 -3.94
CA LEU A 110 1.47 -11.93 -3.92
C LEU A 110 0.51 -10.90 -4.52
N MET A 111 0.67 -9.61 -4.17
CA MET A 111 -0.26 -8.58 -4.64
C MET A 111 -0.14 -8.32 -6.15
N PRO A 112 1.05 -8.03 -6.72
CA PRO A 112 1.20 -7.79 -8.15
C PRO A 112 0.80 -8.98 -9.01
N LEU A 113 1.17 -10.19 -8.61
CA LEU A 113 0.81 -11.40 -9.33
C LEU A 113 -0.70 -11.73 -9.20
N GLY A 114 -1.28 -11.51 -8.01
CA GLY A 114 -2.70 -11.70 -7.76
C GLY A 114 -3.58 -10.74 -8.55
N GLU A 115 -3.20 -9.45 -8.60
CA GLU A 115 -3.89 -8.44 -9.43
C GLU A 115 -3.79 -8.80 -10.91
N SER A 116 -2.61 -9.14 -11.39
CA SER A 116 -2.41 -9.55 -12.77
C SER A 116 -3.22 -10.80 -13.14
N ALA A 117 -3.23 -11.82 -12.28
CA ALA A 117 -4.05 -13.03 -12.47
C ALA A 117 -5.56 -12.70 -12.51
N THR A 118 -6.01 -11.77 -11.64
CA THR A 118 -7.41 -11.32 -11.61
C THR A 118 -7.80 -10.61 -12.91
N VAL A 119 -6.92 -9.71 -13.39
CA VAL A 119 -7.12 -8.99 -14.66
C VAL A 119 -7.29 -9.99 -15.81
N HIS A 120 -6.40 -10.97 -15.93
CA HIS A 120 -6.47 -11.99 -16.98
C HIS A 120 -7.72 -12.89 -16.88
N ALA A 121 -8.13 -13.24 -15.66
CA ALA A 121 -9.34 -14.02 -15.44
C ALA A 121 -10.63 -13.24 -15.83
N LEU A 122 -10.58 -11.91 -15.79
CA LEU A 122 -11.70 -11.03 -16.16
C LEU A 122 -11.68 -10.55 -17.60
N TYR A 123 -10.55 -10.66 -18.32
CA TYR A 123 -10.32 -10.04 -19.63
C TYR A 123 -11.34 -10.40 -20.72
N LYS A 124 -11.98 -11.56 -20.63
CA LYS A 124 -13.01 -12.00 -21.58
C LYS A 124 -14.41 -11.37 -21.35
N ASP A 125 -14.53 -10.42 -20.42
CA ASP A 125 -15.82 -9.94 -19.95
C ASP A 125 -15.95 -8.42 -20.14
N ASN A 126 -16.89 -7.97 -20.97
CA ASN A 126 -17.15 -6.55 -21.27
C ASN A 126 -17.52 -5.68 -20.06
N SER A 127 -17.53 -6.25 -18.85
CA SER A 127 -17.82 -5.55 -17.57
C SER A 127 -16.61 -5.52 -16.64
N PHE A 128 -15.40 -5.51 -17.19
CA PHE A 128 -14.13 -5.56 -16.48
C PHE A 128 -14.05 -4.59 -15.30
N ASP A 129 -14.21 -3.29 -15.52
CA ASP A 129 -14.00 -2.26 -14.47
C ASP A 129 -14.91 -2.45 -13.26
N LYS A 130 -16.20 -2.72 -13.51
CA LYS A 130 -17.18 -2.93 -12.43
C LYS A 130 -16.91 -4.20 -11.61
N ARG A 131 -16.42 -5.24 -12.27
CA ARG A 131 -16.17 -6.54 -11.62
C ARG A 131 -14.84 -6.56 -10.87
N TYR A 132 -13.79 -5.95 -11.44
CA TYR A 132 -12.51 -5.79 -10.77
C TYR A 132 -12.65 -4.98 -9.48
N GLY A 133 -13.33 -3.84 -9.52
CA GLY A 133 -13.58 -3.01 -8.34
C GLY A 133 -14.30 -3.78 -7.22
N ARG A 134 -15.30 -4.62 -7.57
CA ARG A 134 -16.00 -5.46 -6.57
C ARG A 134 -15.09 -6.52 -5.94
N LEU A 135 -14.19 -7.12 -6.70
CA LEU A 135 -13.22 -8.09 -6.15
C LEU A 135 -12.20 -7.38 -5.25
N ARG A 136 -11.74 -6.20 -5.66
CA ARG A 136 -10.80 -5.41 -4.87
C ARG A 136 -11.38 -4.90 -3.54
N LEU A 137 -12.71 -4.66 -3.51
CA LEU A 137 -13.44 -4.28 -2.30
C LEU A 137 -13.33 -5.34 -1.19
N TRP A 138 -13.25 -6.64 -1.53
CA TRP A 138 -13.00 -7.69 -0.54
C TRP A 138 -11.72 -7.47 0.25
N GLY A 139 -10.70 -6.85 -0.36
CA GLY A 139 -9.48 -6.46 0.36
C GLY A 139 -9.76 -5.44 1.46
N SER A 140 -10.50 -4.38 1.16
CA SER A 140 -10.85 -3.38 2.18
C SER A 140 -11.68 -3.99 3.33
N LEU A 141 -12.60 -4.90 2.99
CA LEU A 141 -13.37 -5.62 4.01
C LEU A 141 -12.47 -6.52 4.87
N GLY A 142 -11.50 -7.21 4.27
CA GLY A 142 -10.53 -8.02 5.00
C GLY A 142 -9.67 -7.20 5.96
N PHE A 143 -9.19 -6.03 5.49
CA PHE A 143 -8.46 -5.11 6.34
C PHE A 143 -9.31 -4.64 7.53
N ILE A 144 -10.52 -4.09 7.28
CA ILE A 144 -11.42 -3.60 8.32
C ILE A 144 -11.77 -4.70 9.32
N ALA A 145 -12.13 -5.88 8.83
CA ALA A 145 -12.47 -7.02 9.70
C ALA A 145 -11.29 -7.38 10.61
N MET A 146 -10.06 -7.42 10.06
CA MET A 146 -8.88 -7.80 10.84
C MET A 146 -8.48 -6.73 11.86
N VAL A 147 -8.49 -5.44 11.50
CA VAL A 147 -8.10 -4.40 12.47
C VAL A 147 -9.05 -4.34 13.65
N LEU A 148 -10.35 -4.58 13.44
CA LEU A 148 -11.34 -4.63 14.52
C LEU A 148 -11.20 -5.91 15.35
N PHE A 149 -11.10 -7.06 14.70
CA PHE A 149 -10.92 -8.35 15.36
C PHE A 149 -9.64 -8.40 16.20
N ALA A 150 -8.52 -8.05 15.60
CA ALA A 150 -7.22 -8.06 16.29
C ALA A 150 -7.17 -7.00 17.40
N GLY A 151 -7.75 -5.81 17.18
CA GLY A 151 -7.84 -4.77 18.19
C GLY A 151 -8.58 -5.23 19.44
N GLU A 152 -9.73 -5.85 19.27
CA GLU A 152 -10.53 -6.40 20.37
C GLU A 152 -9.82 -7.58 21.05
N LEU A 153 -9.26 -8.49 20.26
CA LEU A 153 -8.53 -9.65 20.79
C LEU A 153 -7.33 -9.21 21.64
N PHE A 154 -6.50 -8.30 21.10
CA PHE A 154 -5.30 -7.83 21.78
C PHE A 154 -5.61 -6.91 22.96
N GLN A 155 -6.79 -6.26 22.99
CA GLN A 155 -7.25 -5.52 24.13
C GLN A 155 -7.70 -6.42 25.29
N ARG A 156 -8.45 -7.50 24.97
CA ARG A 156 -8.98 -8.42 26.01
C ARG A 156 -7.96 -9.42 26.52
N LYS A 157 -7.01 -9.83 25.67
CA LYS A 157 -6.05 -10.90 26.00
C LYS A 157 -4.63 -10.32 26.12
N SER A 158 -3.87 -10.28 25.04
CA SER A 158 -2.52 -9.69 24.97
C SER A 158 -2.09 -9.53 23.52
N ILE A 159 -1.17 -8.57 23.25
CA ILE A 159 -0.49 -8.42 21.97
C ILE A 159 0.42 -9.62 21.64
N GLU A 160 0.79 -10.41 22.63
CA GLU A 160 1.53 -11.67 22.46
C GLU A 160 0.84 -12.69 21.56
N LEU A 161 -0.48 -12.53 21.31
CA LEU A 161 -1.22 -13.34 20.35
C LEU A 161 -0.97 -12.93 18.89
N TYR A 162 -0.24 -11.84 18.64
CA TYR A 162 0.09 -11.36 17.29
C TYR A 162 0.69 -12.46 16.40
N PRO A 163 1.70 -13.26 16.86
CA PRO A 163 2.26 -14.37 16.07
C PRO A 163 1.21 -15.45 15.71
N ILE A 164 0.32 -15.78 16.62
CA ILE A 164 -0.72 -16.78 16.38
C ILE A 164 -1.70 -16.29 15.31
N VAL A 165 -2.21 -15.06 15.46
CA VAL A 165 -3.14 -14.46 14.49
C VAL A 165 -2.50 -14.38 13.10
N GLY A 166 -1.24 -13.92 13.01
CA GLY A 166 -0.50 -13.83 11.75
C GLY A 166 -0.31 -15.20 11.08
N SER A 167 0.03 -16.23 11.86
CA SER A 167 0.19 -17.60 11.39
C SER A 167 -1.12 -18.15 10.81
N VAL A 168 -2.24 -17.96 11.51
CA VAL A 168 -3.55 -18.40 11.04
C VAL A 168 -3.95 -17.71 9.73
N VAL A 169 -3.78 -16.39 9.66
CA VAL A 169 -4.14 -15.62 8.46
C VAL A 169 -3.30 -16.03 7.25
N LEU A 170 -1.99 -16.20 7.41
CA LEU A 170 -1.12 -16.62 6.30
C LEU A 170 -1.37 -18.05 5.89
N LEU A 171 -1.69 -18.96 6.83
CA LEU A 171 -2.08 -20.32 6.51
C LEU A 171 -3.40 -20.35 5.70
N LEU A 172 -4.40 -19.58 6.12
CA LEU A 172 -5.66 -19.45 5.38
C LEU A 172 -5.42 -18.84 3.98
N LEU A 173 -4.54 -17.84 3.88
CA LEU A 173 -4.14 -17.26 2.60
C LEU A 173 -3.49 -18.31 1.70
N ALA A 174 -2.55 -19.11 2.22
CA ALA A 174 -1.92 -20.19 1.47
C ALA A 174 -2.97 -21.20 0.97
N MET A 175 -3.89 -21.66 1.82
CA MET A 175 -4.95 -22.58 1.44
C MET A 175 -5.86 -22.05 0.32
N VAL A 176 -6.23 -20.77 0.37
CA VAL A 176 -7.07 -20.14 -0.65
C VAL A 176 -6.35 -20.07 -2.00
N THR A 177 -5.02 -19.93 -2.05
CA THR A 177 -4.28 -19.89 -3.32
C THR A 177 -4.44 -21.17 -4.16
N PHE A 178 -4.71 -22.31 -3.55
CA PHE A 178 -4.97 -23.57 -4.27
C PHE A 178 -6.30 -23.57 -5.06
N ARG A 179 -7.22 -22.66 -4.72
CA ARG A 179 -8.47 -22.45 -5.46
C ARG A 179 -8.33 -21.45 -6.61
N LEU A 180 -7.17 -20.78 -6.72
CA LEU A 180 -6.93 -19.84 -7.81
C LEU A 180 -6.64 -20.61 -9.12
N HIS A 181 -7.26 -20.16 -10.20
CA HIS A 181 -7.06 -20.69 -11.54
C HIS A 181 -6.99 -19.54 -12.52
N GLU A 182 -6.05 -19.60 -13.45
CA GLU A 182 -5.86 -18.61 -14.51
C GLU A 182 -5.79 -19.30 -15.87
N PRO A 183 -6.43 -18.74 -16.91
CA PRO A 183 -6.23 -19.21 -18.29
C PRO A 183 -4.78 -19.02 -18.71
N LYS A 184 -4.24 -19.94 -19.55
CA LYS A 184 -2.88 -19.80 -20.11
C LYS A 184 -2.74 -18.47 -20.84
N VAL A 185 -1.68 -17.73 -20.51
CA VAL A 185 -1.39 -16.38 -21.04
C VAL A 185 -0.45 -16.50 -22.25
N GLN A 186 -0.74 -15.76 -23.33
CA GLN A 186 0.20 -15.57 -24.42
C GLN A 186 1.28 -14.56 -24.03
N ARG A 187 2.54 -14.87 -24.36
CA ARG A 187 3.69 -13.99 -24.10
C ARG A 187 3.60 -12.74 -24.99
N HIS A 188 3.63 -11.55 -24.38
CA HIS A 188 3.88 -10.30 -25.11
C HIS A 188 5.39 -10.04 -25.14
N ARG A 189 5.95 -9.88 -26.35
CA ARG A 189 7.35 -9.48 -26.52
C ARG A 189 7.53 -8.03 -26.08
N MET A 190 8.53 -7.79 -25.26
CA MET A 190 8.89 -6.45 -24.78
C MET A 190 9.67 -5.66 -25.84
N VAL A 191 9.31 -4.39 -26.04
CA VAL A 191 10.05 -3.44 -26.87
C VAL A 191 11.08 -2.71 -26.01
N LYS A 192 12.34 -2.68 -26.46
CA LYS A 192 13.45 -2.00 -25.77
C LYS A 192 13.47 -0.51 -26.16
N GLY A 193 13.76 0.39 -25.23
CA GLY A 193 14.09 1.80 -25.49
C GLY A 193 13.03 2.84 -25.14
N GLU A 194 11.74 2.54 -25.24
CA GLU A 194 10.65 3.52 -25.02
C GLU A 194 10.56 4.05 -23.58
N LEU A 195 10.97 3.26 -22.58
CA LEU A 195 10.90 3.68 -21.18
C LEU A 195 11.80 4.91 -20.88
N LEU A 196 12.98 4.95 -21.48
CA LEU A 196 13.93 6.03 -21.22
C LEU A 196 13.41 7.38 -21.73
N SER A 197 12.77 7.40 -22.90
CA SER A 197 12.18 8.64 -23.45
C SER A 197 11.08 9.21 -22.57
N VAL A 198 10.25 8.35 -21.97
CA VAL A 198 9.21 8.79 -21.00
C VAL A 198 9.83 9.33 -19.73
N LEU A 199 10.92 8.71 -19.22
CA LEU A 199 11.64 9.16 -18.03
C LEU A 199 12.40 10.48 -18.22
N LEU A 200 12.77 10.82 -19.44
CA LEU A 200 13.39 12.10 -19.77
C LEU A 200 12.38 13.27 -19.76
N ASN A 201 11.07 12.97 -19.82
CA ASN A 201 10.04 14.00 -19.71
C ASN A 201 10.07 14.67 -18.32
N PRO A 202 10.26 16.00 -18.22
CA PRO A 202 10.28 16.72 -16.95
C PRO A 202 9.01 16.53 -16.13
N ASP A 203 7.84 16.45 -16.77
CA ASP A 203 6.57 16.29 -16.08
C ASP A 203 6.49 14.94 -15.36
N VAL A 204 6.96 13.87 -16.01
CA VAL A 204 7.04 12.53 -15.38
C VAL A 204 7.98 12.56 -14.17
N ARG A 205 9.12 13.25 -14.27
CA ARG A 205 10.06 13.36 -13.14
C ARG A 205 9.46 14.10 -11.95
N TRP A 206 8.82 15.25 -12.18
CA TRP A 206 8.18 16.01 -11.11
C TRP A 206 6.99 15.26 -10.50
N PHE A 207 6.23 14.53 -11.31
CA PHE A 207 5.20 13.64 -10.82
C PHE A 207 5.76 12.54 -9.91
N LEU A 208 6.86 11.88 -10.29
CA LEU A 208 7.51 10.86 -9.45
C LEU A 208 8.06 11.44 -8.15
N VAL A 209 8.64 12.65 -8.19
CA VAL A 209 9.09 13.39 -7.00
C VAL A 209 7.91 13.70 -6.07
N SER A 210 6.78 14.14 -6.62
CA SER A 210 5.58 14.39 -5.80
C SER A 210 5.04 13.12 -5.16
N GLY A 211 5.02 12.01 -5.90
CA GLY A 211 4.63 10.69 -5.39
C GLY A 211 5.57 10.18 -4.30
N PHE A 212 6.89 10.39 -4.46
CA PHE A 212 7.88 10.06 -3.44
C PHE A 212 7.57 10.78 -2.12
N PHE A 213 7.41 12.11 -2.13
CA PHE A 213 7.14 12.87 -0.91
C PHE A 213 5.78 12.56 -0.29
N MET A 214 4.78 12.22 -1.11
CA MET A 214 3.47 11.80 -0.57
C MET A 214 3.58 10.51 0.25
N ILE A 215 4.27 9.51 -0.25
CA ILE A 215 4.44 8.23 0.47
C ILE A 215 5.46 8.36 1.60
N PHE A 216 6.50 9.20 1.43
CA PHE A 216 7.38 9.58 2.52
C PHE A 216 6.60 10.14 3.72
N ALA A 217 5.65 11.07 3.48
CA ALA A 217 4.77 11.61 4.52
C ALA A 217 3.90 10.55 5.19
N HIS A 218 3.36 9.61 4.40
CA HIS A 218 2.50 8.54 4.93
C HIS A 218 3.27 7.47 5.71
N ALA A 219 4.58 7.36 5.52
CA ALA A 219 5.40 6.37 6.25
C ALA A 219 5.35 6.60 7.76
N ALA A 220 5.34 7.85 8.23
CA ALA A 220 5.15 8.18 9.64
C ALA A 220 3.83 7.61 10.20
N LEU A 221 2.76 7.69 9.41
CA LEU A 221 1.47 7.11 9.78
C LEU A 221 1.56 5.58 9.90
N TYR A 222 2.13 4.91 8.91
CA TYR A 222 2.21 3.45 8.88
C TYR A 222 3.11 2.86 9.98
N VAL A 223 4.12 3.60 10.43
CA VAL A 223 5.05 3.12 11.46
C VAL A 223 4.62 3.56 12.85
N PHE A 224 4.27 4.84 13.02
CA PHE A 224 4.16 5.46 14.34
C PHE A 224 2.75 5.87 14.77
N TYR A 225 1.74 5.84 13.90
CA TYR A 225 0.41 6.32 14.28
C TYR A 225 -0.20 5.51 15.42
N SER A 226 -0.10 4.19 15.39
CA SER A 226 -0.59 3.34 16.49
C SER A 226 0.16 3.57 17.79
N LEU A 227 1.49 3.75 17.72
CA LEU A 227 2.30 4.10 18.91
C LEU A 227 1.94 5.50 19.44
N TYR A 228 1.68 6.45 18.54
CA TYR A 228 1.23 7.79 18.94
C TYR A 228 -0.11 7.75 19.64
N LEU A 229 -1.08 7.02 19.10
CA LEU A 229 -2.39 6.81 19.73
C LEU A 229 -2.26 6.14 21.11
N THR A 230 -1.37 5.16 21.26
CA THR A 230 -1.09 4.50 22.55
C THR A 230 -0.55 5.52 23.57
N LYS A 231 0.37 6.42 23.15
CA LYS A 231 0.87 7.50 24.02
C LYS A 231 -0.21 8.52 24.42
N LEU A 232 -1.23 8.70 23.59
CA LEU A 232 -2.41 9.53 23.90
C LEU A 232 -3.45 8.82 24.78
N GLY A 233 -3.20 7.55 25.17
CA GLY A 233 -4.07 6.77 26.04
C GLY A 233 -5.15 5.95 25.34
N TYR A 234 -5.15 5.87 24.02
CA TYR A 234 -6.09 5.00 23.29
C TYR A 234 -5.71 3.53 23.44
N ASN A 235 -6.73 2.70 23.64
CA ASN A 235 -6.57 1.25 23.72
C ASN A 235 -6.48 0.60 22.33
N LYS A 236 -6.09 -0.69 22.27
CA LYS A 236 -5.84 -1.39 21.01
C LYS A 236 -7.09 -1.51 20.12
N PHE A 237 -8.29 -1.62 20.70
CA PHE A 237 -9.55 -1.62 19.96
C PHE A 237 -9.85 -0.25 19.34
N GLN A 238 -9.66 0.84 20.08
CA GLN A 238 -9.83 2.20 19.57
C GLN A 238 -8.84 2.52 18.45
N ILE A 239 -7.58 2.04 18.56
CA ILE A 239 -6.59 2.12 17.47
C ILE A 239 -7.13 1.42 16.21
N GLY A 240 -7.67 0.21 16.37
CA GLY A 240 -8.33 -0.50 15.26
C GLY A 240 -9.48 0.29 14.63
N LEU A 241 -10.30 0.96 15.45
CA LEU A 241 -11.40 1.82 14.95
C LEU A 241 -10.88 2.99 14.10
N PHE A 242 -9.80 3.67 14.52
CA PHE A 242 -9.19 4.75 13.72
C PHE A 242 -8.71 4.24 12.35
N TRP A 243 -8.05 3.09 12.31
CA TRP A 243 -7.61 2.48 11.05
C TRP A 243 -8.78 2.05 10.17
N ALA A 244 -9.80 1.41 10.76
CA ALA A 244 -11.02 1.03 10.05
C ALA A 244 -11.74 2.24 9.46
N LEU A 245 -11.81 3.35 10.18
CA LEU A 245 -12.43 4.59 9.72
C LEU A 245 -11.71 5.15 8.48
N GLY A 246 -10.37 5.19 8.51
CA GLY A 246 -9.58 5.65 7.37
C GLY A 246 -9.85 4.84 6.11
N VAL A 247 -9.80 3.50 6.20
CA VAL A 247 -10.06 2.62 5.06
C VAL A 247 -11.53 2.66 4.63
N SER A 248 -12.48 2.83 5.55
CA SER A 248 -13.89 3.02 5.19
C SER A 248 -14.11 4.29 4.38
N ALA A 249 -13.44 5.39 4.75
CA ALA A 249 -13.49 6.64 4.00
C ALA A 249 -12.88 6.48 2.59
N GLU A 250 -11.79 5.70 2.43
CA GLU A 250 -11.24 5.36 1.12
C GLU A 250 -12.25 4.60 0.25
N VAL A 251 -12.91 3.59 0.81
CA VAL A 251 -13.93 2.79 0.09
C VAL A 251 -15.05 3.69 -0.43
N ILE A 252 -15.53 4.62 0.40
CA ILE A 252 -16.55 5.59 0.00
C ILE A 252 -16.02 6.47 -1.14
N PHE A 253 -14.78 6.98 -1.04
CA PHE A 253 -14.19 7.79 -2.11
C PHE A 253 -14.08 7.00 -3.41
N PHE A 254 -13.56 5.77 -3.38
CA PHE A 254 -13.42 4.92 -4.57
C PHE A 254 -14.77 4.63 -5.24
N TYR A 255 -15.85 4.56 -4.49
CA TYR A 255 -17.20 4.43 -5.05
C TYR A 255 -17.59 5.67 -5.87
N PHE A 256 -17.21 6.87 -5.42
CA PHE A 256 -17.54 8.14 -6.08
C PHE A 256 -16.43 8.69 -6.99
N GLN A 257 -15.26 8.05 -7.07
CA GLN A 257 -14.08 8.58 -7.76
C GLN A 257 -14.32 8.96 -9.22
N SER A 258 -15.17 8.21 -9.94
CA SER A 258 -15.49 8.53 -11.35
C SER A 258 -16.17 9.89 -11.49
N LYS A 259 -17.04 10.28 -10.55
CA LYS A 259 -17.70 11.59 -10.55
C LYS A 259 -16.70 12.73 -10.29
N VAL A 260 -15.73 12.52 -9.41
CA VAL A 260 -14.68 13.49 -9.09
C VAL A 260 -13.76 13.67 -10.29
N LEU A 261 -13.23 12.56 -10.82
CA LEU A 261 -12.25 12.58 -11.91
C LEU A 261 -12.86 12.87 -13.29
N SER A 262 -14.18 12.87 -13.45
CA SER A 262 -14.83 13.36 -14.67
C SER A 262 -15.01 14.89 -14.68
N ARG A 263 -14.97 15.52 -13.51
CA ARG A 263 -15.17 16.97 -13.35
C ARG A 263 -13.88 17.75 -13.12
N LEU A 264 -12.84 17.11 -12.57
CA LEU A 264 -11.59 17.75 -12.20
C LEU A 264 -10.43 17.11 -12.95
N GLN A 265 -9.45 17.93 -13.34
CA GLN A 265 -8.20 17.47 -13.92
C GLN A 265 -7.40 16.70 -12.84
N PRO A 266 -6.70 15.61 -13.20
CA PRO A 266 -5.91 14.81 -12.23
C PRO A 266 -4.88 15.64 -11.47
N GLU A 267 -4.27 16.64 -12.12
CA GLU A 267 -3.29 17.55 -11.54
C GLU A 267 -3.89 18.37 -10.40
N ILE A 268 -5.13 18.88 -10.57
CA ILE A 268 -5.87 19.62 -9.53
C ILE A 268 -6.20 18.70 -8.36
N VAL A 269 -6.62 17.47 -8.64
CA VAL A 269 -6.92 16.48 -7.57
C VAL A 269 -5.65 16.14 -6.79
N LEU A 270 -4.50 15.98 -7.45
CA LEU A 270 -3.22 15.76 -6.78
C LEU A 270 -2.84 16.96 -5.91
N GLN A 271 -2.93 18.19 -6.45
CA GLN A 271 -2.63 19.40 -5.70
C GLN A 271 -3.51 19.54 -4.45
N ALA A 272 -4.81 19.29 -4.59
CA ALA A 272 -5.74 19.27 -3.46
C ALA A 272 -5.38 18.18 -2.44
N SER A 273 -5.00 16.98 -2.89
CA SER A 273 -4.59 15.87 -2.02
C SER A 273 -3.37 16.25 -1.17
N PHE A 274 -2.40 16.94 -1.73
CA PHE A 274 -1.23 17.42 -0.97
C PHE A 274 -1.62 18.49 0.06
N GLY A 275 -2.47 19.45 -0.31
CA GLY A 275 -2.99 20.45 0.63
C GLY A 275 -3.77 19.81 1.79
N VAL A 276 -4.63 18.85 1.48
CA VAL A 276 -5.34 18.03 2.50
C VAL A 276 -4.33 17.28 3.37
N GLY A 277 -3.23 16.77 2.79
CA GLY A 277 -2.16 16.11 3.53
C GLY A 277 -1.47 17.02 4.52
N VAL A 278 -1.09 18.24 4.11
CA VAL A 278 -0.52 19.25 5.01
C VAL A 278 -1.45 19.51 6.17
N LEU A 279 -2.73 19.84 5.91
CA LEU A 279 -3.70 20.11 6.95
C LEU A 279 -3.90 18.91 7.89
N ARG A 280 -4.06 17.71 7.32
CA ARG A 280 -4.24 16.48 8.09
C ARG A 280 -3.12 16.23 9.07
N PHE A 281 -1.87 16.31 8.63
CA PHE A 281 -0.73 16.02 9.49
C PHE A 281 -0.50 17.12 10.53
N ILE A 282 -0.80 18.39 10.23
CA ILE A 282 -0.82 19.48 11.21
C ILE A 282 -1.89 19.21 12.29
N LEU A 283 -3.09 18.80 11.89
CA LEU A 283 -4.15 18.45 12.85
C LEU A 283 -3.73 17.31 13.78
N ILE A 284 -3.11 16.24 13.25
CA ILE A 284 -2.63 15.13 14.08
C ILE A 284 -1.52 15.59 15.04
N ALA A 285 -0.60 16.45 14.58
CA ALA A 285 0.53 16.91 15.39
C ALA A 285 0.14 17.83 16.55
N PHE A 286 -0.73 18.80 16.29
CA PHE A 286 -0.98 19.90 17.23
C PHE A 286 -2.34 19.87 17.93
N PHE A 287 -3.30 19.08 17.40
CA PHE A 287 -4.65 19.00 17.94
C PHE A 287 -5.08 17.54 18.17
N PRO A 288 -4.43 16.81 19.12
CA PRO A 288 -4.69 15.38 19.32
C PRO A 288 -6.00 15.12 20.10
N LEU A 289 -7.05 15.86 19.78
CA LEU A 289 -8.38 15.65 20.31
C LEU A 289 -9.09 14.55 19.52
N THR A 290 -9.86 13.69 20.17
CA THR A 290 -10.52 12.53 19.56
C THR A 290 -11.28 12.89 18.28
N TRP A 291 -12.11 13.95 18.32
CA TRP A 291 -12.89 14.38 17.16
C TRP A 291 -12.01 14.91 16.02
N VAL A 292 -10.88 15.58 16.33
CA VAL A 292 -9.91 16.02 15.30
C VAL A 292 -9.22 14.82 14.65
N LEU A 293 -8.82 13.84 15.46
CA LEU A 293 -8.22 12.59 14.95
C LEU A 293 -9.21 11.80 14.07
N ILE A 294 -10.51 11.79 14.41
CA ILE A 294 -11.57 11.22 13.55
C ILE A 294 -11.62 11.94 12.21
N ILE A 295 -11.66 13.28 12.20
CA ILE A 295 -11.64 14.08 10.96
C ILE A 295 -10.36 13.79 10.17
N ALA A 296 -9.20 13.76 10.81
CA ALA A 296 -7.93 13.44 10.16
C ALA A 296 -7.92 12.03 9.54
N GLN A 297 -8.64 11.05 10.11
CA GLN A 297 -8.78 9.74 9.50
C GLN A 297 -9.74 9.75 8.29
N VAL A 298 -10.82 10.50 8.32
CA VAL A 298 -11.68 10.70 7.15
C VAL A 298 -10.92 11.40 6.02
N MET A 299 -10.07 12.38 6.34
CA MET A 299 -9.17 13.03 5.36
C MET A 299 -8.20 12.08 4.68
N HIS A 300 -7.99 10.87 5.21
CA HIS A 300 -7.17 9.82 4.56
C HIS A 300 -7.67 9.48 3.15
N ALA A 301 -8.98 9.50 2.94
CA ALA A 301 -9.55 9.33 1.59
C ALA A 301 -9.04 10.38 0.60
N GLY A 302 -8.91 11.63 1.02
CA GLY A 302 -8.33 12.70 0.20
C GLY A 302 -6.83 12.53 -0.04
N THR A 303 -6.08 12.15 0.99
CA THR A 303 -4.62 12.03 0.89
C THR A 303 -4.16 10.73 0.23
N PHE A 304 -4.92 9.65 0.31
CA PHE A 304 -4.55 8.35 -0.25
C PHE A 304 -5.42 7.97 -1.46
N ALA A 305 -6.75 7.85 -1.31
CA ALA A 305 -7.59 7.35 -2.39
C ALA A 305 -7.70 8.33 -3.56
N ALA A 306 -7.88 9.64 -3.29
CA ALA A 306 -7.92 10.66 -4.33
C ALA A 306 -6.57 10.81 -5.04
N HIS A 307 -5.47 10.85 -4.28
CA HIS A 307 -4.11 10.86 -4.81
C HIS A 307 -3.86 9.64 -5.71
N HIS A 308 -4.14 8.42 -5.24
CA HIS A 308 -3.92 7.19 -6.00
C HIS A 308 -4.71 7.18 -7.31
N SER A 309 -5.98 7.58 -7.27
CA SER A 309 -6.84 7.63 -8.45
C SER A 309 -6.34 8.63 -9.50
N ALA A 310 -5.95 9.84 -9.07
CA ALA A 310 -5.42 10.87 -9.94
C ALA A 310 -4.03 10.50 -10.49
N ALA A 311 -3.16 9.95 -9.65
CA ALA A 311 -1.84 9.47 -10.05
C ALA A 311 -1.92 8.35 -11.09
N THR A 312 -2.84 7.40 -10.91
CA THR A 312 -3.09 6.33 -11.89
C THR A 312 -3.53 6.89 -13.24
N LYS A 313 -4.40 7.91 -13.25
CA LYS A 313 -4.80 8.57 -14.51
C LYS A 313 -3.63 9.25 -15.23
N LEU A 314 -2.73 9.93 -14.50
CA LEU A 314 -1.54 10.54 -15.08
C LEU A 314 -0.57 9.48 -15.61
N LEU A 315 -0.35 8.40 -14.86
CA LEU A 315 0.46 7.29 -15.34
C LEU A 315 -0.07 6.70 -16.65
N GLN A 316 -1.39 6.49 -16.77
CA GLN A 316 -2.02 5.98 -17.99
C GLN A 316 -1.86 6.95 -19.17
N ARG A 317 -1.72 8.25 -18.92
CA ARG A 317 -1.47 9.27 -19.97
C ARG A 317 -0.06 9.18 -20.54
N TRP A 318 0.96 8.98 -19.69
CA TRP A 318 2.35 8.95 -20.13
C TRP A 318 2.85 7.55 -20.48
N PHE A 319 2.33 6.53 -19.82
CA PHE A 319 2.73 5.14 -20.02
C PHE A 319 1.58 4.38 -20.69
N THR A 320 1.58 4.37 -22.03
CA THR A 320 0.52 3.72 -22.82
C THR A 320 0.89 2.30 -23.24
N GLY A 321 -0.09 1.48 -23.56
CA GLY A 321 0.11 0.12 -24.09
C GLY A 321 1.03 -0.75 -23.20
N PRO A 322 2.09 -1.36 -23.77
CA PRO A 322 3.01 -2.25 -23.04
C PRO A 322 3.79 -1.54 -21.91
N LEU A 323 3.90 -0.20 -21.96
CA LEU A 323 4.62 0.58 -20.94
C LEU A 323 3.80 0.78 -19.65
N GLN A 324 2.49 0.53 -19.67
CA GLN A 324 1.61 0.81 -18.53
C GLN A 324 2.03 0.07 -17.25
N ALA A 325 2.36 -1.22 -17.39
CA ALA A 325 2.85 -2.01 -16.26
C ALA A 325 4.20 -1.49 -15.72
N ARG A 326 5.08 -1.00 -16.61
CA ARG A 326 6.37 -0.40 -16.21
C ARG A 326 6.19 0.93 -15.49
N GLY A 327 5.25 1.78 -15.92
CA GLY A 327 4.91 3.01 -15.22
C GLY A 327 4.39 2.74 -13.80
N GLN A 328 3.51 1.75 -13.64
CA GLN A 328 3.03 1.33 -12.31
C GLN A 328 4.18 0.78 -11.44
N ALA A 329 5.06 -0.05 -11.99
CA ALA A 329 6.21 -0.58 -11.27
C ALA A 329 7.19 0.54 -10.86
N LEU A 330 7.44 1.52 -11.73
CA LEU A 330 8.28 2.66 -11.43
C LEU A 330 7.70 3.52 -10.30
N MET A 331 6.40 3.82 -10.35
CA MET A 331 5.72 4.54 -9.27
C MET A 331 5.78 3.74 -7.96
N ALA A 332 5.57 2.43 -8.01
CA ALA A 332 5.70 1.58 -6.83
C ALA A 332 7.11 1.62 -6.24
N THR A 333 8.15 1.57 -7.08
CA THR A 333 9.55 1.61 -6.64
C THR A 333 9.91 2.98 -6.06
N VAL A 334 9.61 4.08 -6.77
CA VAL A 334 10.01 5.42 -6.35
C VAL A 334 9.18 5.90 -5.17
N SER A 335 7.85 5.78 -5.24
CA SER A 335 6.97 6.30 -4.19
C SER A 335 6.94 5.36 -2.99
N TYR A 336 6.45 4.13 -3.16
CA TYR A 336 6.29 3.21 -2.03
C TYR A 336 7.64 2.64 -1.57
N GLY A 337 8.50 2.21 -2.49
CA GLY A 337 9.81 1.66 -2.18
C GLY A 337 10.72 2.69 -1.53
N LEU A 338 11.18 3.69 -2.29
CA LEU A 338 12.14 4.68 -1.79
C LEU A 338 11.50 5.66 -0.82
N GLY A 339 10.36 6.27 -1.19
CA GLY A 339 9.68 7.26 -0.34
C GLY A 339 9.23 6.64 0.98
N GLY A 340 8.59 5.47 0.94
CA GLY A 340 8.15 4.76 2.15
C GLY A 340 9.30 4.32 3.06
N THR A 341 10.39 3.82 2.48
CA THR A 341 11.58 3.41 3.26
C THR A 341 12.23 4.60 3.95
N LEU A 342 12.57 5.65 3.18
CA LEU A 342 13.23 6.83 3.75
C LEU A 342 12.33 7.58 4.72
N GLY A 343 11.04 7.71 4.42
CA GLY A 343 10.07 8.30 5.34
C GLY A 343 9.94 7.53 6.65
N GLY A 344 9.93 6.19 6.60
CA GLY A 344 9.91 5.35 7.79
C GLY A 344 11.16 5.51 8.65
N LEU A 345 12.34 5.47 8.03
CA LEU A 345 13.63 5.64 8.73
C LEU A 345 13.77 7.03 9.36
N CYS A 346 13.45 8.10 8.61
CA CYS A 346 13.45 9.47 9.13
C CYS A 346 12.46 9.63 10.28
N SER A 347 11.29 9.01 10.19
CA SER A 347 10.31 9.04 11.28
C SER A 347 10.84 8.39 12.55
N GLY A 348 11.62 7.29 12.45
CA GLY A 348 12.24 6.64 13.59
C GLY A 348 13.25 7.56 14.31
N TRP A 349 14.08 8.24 13.54
CA TRP A 349 15.05 9.20 14.09
C TRP A 349 14.35 10.38 14.79
N ILE A 350 13.34 10.98 14.16
CA ILE A 350 12.62 12.11 14.76
C ILE A 350 11.86 11.66 16.02
N TRP A 351 11.28 10.47 16.01
CA TRP A 351 10.57 9.96 17.18
C TRP A 351 11.48 9.79 18.40
N ASP A 352 12.73 9.39 18.19
CA ASP A 352 13.71 9.15 19.25
C ASP A 352 14.40 10.44 19.71
N LEU A 353 14.71 11.37 18.80
CA LEU A 353 15.47 12.59 19.07
C LEU A 353 14.59 13.80 19.46
N ALA A 354 13.30 13.79 19.12
CA ALA A 354 12.39 14.90 19.32
C ALA A 354 11.09 14.44 20.02
N GLN A 355 9.98 15.13 19.77
CA GLN A 355 8.68 14.71 20.31
C GLN A 355 7.93 13.80 19.33
N PRO A 356 7.13 12.84 19.82
CA PRO A 356 6.34 11.95 18.97
C PRO A 356 5.46 12.65 17.91
N ARG A 357 4.98 13.86 18.20
CA ARG A 357 4.20 14.67 17.25
C ARG A 357 5.02 15.16 16.06
N ASP A 358 6.34 15.34 16.23
CA ASP A 358 7.21 15.98 15.22
C ASP A 358 7.36 15.09 13.98
N VAL A 359 7.11 13.79 14.08
CA VAL A 359 7.04 12.92 12.90
C VAL A 359 5.89 13.32 11.96
N PHE A 360 4.78 13.84 12.51
CA PHE A 360 3.66 14.34 11.71
C PHE A 360 3.92 15.75 11.18
N VAL A 361 4.70 16.57 11.89
CA VAL A 361 5.20 17.86 11.36
C VAL A 361 6.08 17.63 10.15
N MET A 362 7.02 16.68 10.21
CA MET A 362 7.81 16.25 9.05
C MET A 362 6.91 15.77 7.90
N SER A 363 5.86 15.00 8.20
CA SER A 363 4.90 14.54 7.19
C SER A 363 4.15 15.69 6.53
N ALA A 364 3.74 16.71 7.29
CA ALA A 364 3.11 17.91 6.73
C ALA A 364 4.08 18.66 5.80
N PHE A 365 5.33 18.82 6.21
CA PHE A 365 6.37 19.43 5.38
C PHE A 365 6.60 18.65 4.07
N ALA A 366 6.70 17.32 4.14
CA ALA A 366 6.84 16.46 2.96
C ALA A 366 5.64 16.59 2.01
N CYS A 367 4.40 16.66 2.52
CA CYS A 367 3.22 16.95 1.70
C CYS A 367 3.32 18.33 1.01
N GLY A 368 3.86 19.33 1.69
CA GLY A 368 4.16 20.66 1.11
C GLY A 368 5.14 20.57 -0.05
N LEU A 369 6.24 19.82 0.11
CA LEU A 369 7.22 19.54 -0.96
C LEU A 369 6.58 18.81 -2.15
N ALA A 370 5.71 17.84 -1.88
CA ALA A 370 4.94 17.15 -2.92
C ALA A 370 4.05 18.13 -3.71
N GLY A 371 3.38 19.04 -3.00
CA GLY A 371 2.55 20.09 -3.60
C GLY A 371 3.36 21.07 -4.47
N MET A 372 4.55 21.44 -4.03
CA MET A 372 5.46 22.27 -4.84
C MET A 372 5.99 21.54 -6.08
N ALA A 373 6.27 20.24 -5.95
CA ALA A 373 6.73 19.43 -7.08
C ALA A 373 5.66 19.30 -8.16
N ILE A 374 4.41 19.06 -7.79
CA ILE A 374 3.33 18.89 -8.77
C ILE A 374 2.99 20.20 -9.52
N GLN A 375 3.24 21.37 -8.93
CA GLN A 375 3.06 22.68 -9.58
C GLN A 375 4.04 22.90 -10.73
N LYS A 376 5.14 22.13 -10.80
CA LYS A 376 6.10 22.18 -11.90
C LYS A 376 5.64 21.45 -13.16
N LEU A 377 4.55 20.68 -13.08
CA LEU A 377 3.94 20.10 -14.26
C LEU A 377 3.40 21.23 -15.17
N ARG A 378 3.70 21.12 -16.45
CA ARG A 378 3.17 22.05 -17.42
C ARG A 378 1.67 21.84 -17.57
N PRO A 379 0.84 22.91 -17.53
CA PRO A 379 -0.55 22.81 -17.90
C PRO A 379 -0.62 22.25 -19.33
N GLN A 380 -1.24 21.10 -19.52
CA GLN A 380 -1.47 20.61 -20.87
C GLN A 380 -2.74 21.26 -21.39
N ASP A 381 -2.67 21.89 -22.57
CA ASP A 381 -3.84 22.34 -23.30
C ASP A 381 -4.84 21.17 -23.47
N PRO A 382 -6.14 21.41 -23.27
CA PRO A 382 -7.16 20.38 -23.40
C PRO A 382 -7.30 19.82 -24.84
N VAL A 383 -6.44 20.18 -25.79
CA VAL A 383 -6.52 19.92 -27.24
C VAL A 383 -5.37 19.04 -27.75
N HIS A 384 -4.93 18.01 -27.05
CA HIS A 384 -4.24 16.92 -27.72
C HIS A 384 -5.15 15.70 -27.79
N LYS A 385 -6.04 15.67 -28.82
CA LYS A 385 -6.59 14.41 -29.35
C LYS A 385 -5.41 13.50 -29.70
N PRO A 386 -5.46 12.19 -29.38
CA PRO A 386 -4.44 11.27 -29.83
C PRO A 386 -4.30 11.39 -31.33
N ILE A 387 -3.07 11.60 -31.82
CA ILE A 387 -2.76 11.50 -33.24
C ILE A 387 -3.14 10.07 -33.65
N ALA A 388 -4.19 9.97 -34.45
CA ALA A 388 -4.58 8.71 -35.06
C ALA A 388 -3.38 8.22 -35.87
N SER A 389 -2.78 7.11 -35.43
CA SER A 389 -1.82 6.36 -36.22
C SER A 389 -2.53 5.79 -37.45
N HIS A 390 -2.20 6.31 -38.62
CA HIS A 390 -2.53 5.69 -39.89
C HIS A 390 -1.81 4.35 -40.05
#